data_075dfe2f4676c82f2a77c62b06a22d16
#
_entry.id   075dfe2f4676c82f2a77c62b06a22d16
#
_cell.length_a   1.000
_cell.length_b   1.000
_cell.length_c   1.000
_cell.angle_alpha   90.00
_cell.angle_beta   90.00
_cell.angle_gamma   90.00
#
_symmetry.space_group_name_H-M   'P 1'
#
loop_
_entity.id
_entity.type
_entity.pdbx_description
1 polymer ?
#
loop_
_entity_poly.entity_id
_entity_poly.type
_entity_poly.pdbx_seq_one_letter_code
_entity_poly.pdbx_strand_id
1 'polypeptide(L)'
;MWSKTRQALLERLAPSLAGRVDYHYIVHDRRKHGKGRSRGTMDVFEIRVDGATRFATNPRFYAEFYGKPWNERENREAERKLRDEIIRETGFVVAGSSGDTDVMRFVHEYLNELTLDGALKSENRFIRLLAFLDRRLGKRRLKTLLDGVGEEPEWLRGWLLLRAEAEGIQRAEEAGK
;
A
#
# COMPACT_ATOMS: atom_id res chain seq x y z
N MET A 1 15.05 -12.39 -3.89
CA MET A 1 13.70 -12.66 -3.30
C MET A 1 12.67 -11.66 -3.83
N TRP A 2 12.91 -10.34 -3.76
CA TRP A 2 11.96 -9.32 -4.24
C TRP A 2 11.53 -9.47 -5.70
N SER A 3 12.45 -9.75 -6.62
CA SER A 3 12.14 -9.91 -8.06
C SER A 3 11.04 -10.95 -8.33
N LYS A 4 11.07 -12.10 -7.63
CA LYS A 4 10.05 -13.13 -7.73
C LYS A 4 8.70 -12.66 -7.17
N THR A 5 8.71 -11.99 -6.02
CA THR A 5 7.50 -11.43 -5.41
C THR A 5 6.88 -10.36 -6.30
N ARG A 6 7.69 -9.45 -6.85
CA ARG A 6 7.24 -8.45 -7.81
C ARG A 6 6.61 -9.10 -9.06
N GLN A 7 7.26 -10.11 -9.60
CA GLN A 7 6.73 -10.86 -10.75
C GLN A 7 5.36 -11.46 -10.42
N ALA A 8 5.22 -12.11 -9.27
CA ALA A 8 3.94 -12.70 -8.84
C ALA A 8 2.84 -11.65 -8.64
N LEU A 9 3.17 -10.44 -8.12
CA LEU A 9 2.22 -9.33 -8.03
C LEU A 9 1.79 -8.84 -9.42
N LEU A 10 2.73 -8.70 -10.37
CA LEU A 10 2.43 -8.30 -11.73
C LEU A 10 1.60 -9.34 -12.48
N GLU A 11 1.83 -10.63 -12.24
CA GLU A 11 1.02 -11.72 -12.81
C GLU A 11 -0.43 -11.72 -12.30
N ARG A 12 -0.64 -11.23 -11.06
CA ARG A 12 -1.98 -11.01 -10.50
C ARG A 12 -2.62 -9.70 -10.90
N LEU A 13 -1.83 -8.77 -11.41
CA LEU A 13 -2.34 -7.46 -11.82
C LEU A 13 -3.35 -7.60 -12.96
N ALA A 14 -4.38 -6.79 -12.94
CA ALA A 14 -5.35 -6.72 -14.01
C ALA A 14 -4.71 -6.30 -15.34
N PRO A 15 -5.05 -6.94 -16.45
CA PRO A 15 -4.50 -6.58 -17.76
C PRO A 15 -4.72 -5.12 -18.15
N SER A 16 -5.83 -4.52 -17.75
CA SER A 16 -6.15 -3.10 -17.97
C SER A 16 -5.22 -2.12 -17.26
N LEU A 17 -4.48 -2.59 -16.25
CA LEU A 17 -3.50 -1.83 -15.49
C LEU A 17 -2.05 -2.17 -15.86
N ALA A 18 -1.85 -3.14 -16.75
CA ALA A 18 -0.52 -3.55 -17.19
C ALA A 18 0.21 -2.38 -17.84
N GLY A 19 1.47 -2.17 -17.45
CA GLY A 19 2.28 -1.03 -17.91
C GLY A 19 1.99 0.30 -17.21
N ARG A 20 0.83 0.44 -16.53
CA ARG A 20 0.48 1.62 -15.74
C ARG A 20 0.86 1.47 -14.28
N VAL A 21 0.65 0.28 -13.71
CA VAL A 21 0.92 -0.01 -12.29
C VAL A 21 2.20 -0.82 -12.18
N ASP A 22 3.07 -0.41 -11.26
CA ASP A 22 4.29 -1.12 -10.91
C ASP A 22 4.51 -1.12 -9.39
N TYR A 23 5.23 -2.16 -8.91
CA TYR A 23 5.54 -2.38 -7.51
C TYR A 23 7.03 -2.23 -7.26
N HIS A 24 7.39 -1.50 -6.21
CA HIS A 24 8.78 -1.26 -5.83
C HIS A 24 8.99 -1.61 -4.35
N TYR A 25 10.16 -2.11 -4.04
CA TYR A 25 10.60 -2.36 -2.67
C TYR A 25 12.00 -1.80 -2.51
N ILE A 26 12.12 -0.77 -1.70
CA ILE A 26 13.33 0.02 -1.55
C ILE A 26 13.85 -0.21 -0.14
N VAL A 27 15.10 -0.69 -0.04
CA VAL A 27 15.78 -0.88 1.23
C VAL A 27 16.71 0.31 1.48
N HIS A 28 16.39 1.10 2.48
CA HIS A 28 17.24 2.21 2.91
C HIS A 28 18.26 1.73 3.96
N ASP A 29 19.55 1.76 3.61
CA ASP A 29 20.64 1.45 4.54
C ASP A 29 20.95 2.67 5.41
N ARG A 30 20.56 2.59 6.69
CA ARG A 30 20.79 3.66 7.68
C ARG A 30 22.26 3.96 7.93
N ARG A 31 23.18 3.05 7.61
CA ARG A 31 24.61 3.24 7.82
C ARG A 31 25.20 4.38 6.96
N LYS A 32 24.53 4.74 5.88
CA LYS A 32 24.98 5.80 4.97
C LYS A 32 24.57 7.22 5.39
N HIS A 33 23.65 7.36 6.34
CA HIS A 33 23.01 8.64 6.64
C HIS A 33 23.18 9.17 8.08
N GLY A 34 23.98 8.53 8.95
CA GLY A 34 24.15 9.05 10.31
C GLY A 34 25.26 8.40 11.13
N LYS A 35 25.90 9.21 11.99
CA LYS A 35 26.90 8.78 12.98
C LYS A 35 26.32 8.02 14.18
N GLY A 36 25.09 7.53 14.13
CA GLY A 36 24.40 6.88 15.23
C GLY A 36 24.53 5.35 15.22
N ARG A 37 24.56 4.75 16.41
CA ARG A 37 24.68 3.30 16.64
C ARG A 37 23.48 2.45 16.23
N SER A 38 22.49 3.00 15.57
CA SER A 38 21.29 2.26 15.15
C SER A 38 21.61 1.43 13.90
N ARG A 39 21.76 0.13 14.07
CA ARG A 39 21.87 -0.86 13.00
C ARG A 39 20.46 -1.23 12.55
N GLY A 40 19.92 -0.56 11.55
CA GLY A 40 18.63 -0.92 10.98
C GLY A 40 18.55 -0.54 9.52
N THR A 41 17.92 -1.37 8.73
CA THR A 41 17.41 -1.02 7.42
C THR A 41 15.97 -0.54 7.58
N MET A 42 15.55 0.39 6.73
CA MET A 42 14.15 0.73 6.60
C MET A 42 13.71 0.39 5.18
N ASP A 43 12.69 -0.40 5.11
CA ASP A 43 12.16 -0.87 3.85
C ASP A 43 10.89 -0.10 3.51
N VAL A 44 10.80 0.36 2.28
CA VAL A 44 9.63 1.06 1.75
C VAL A 44 9.06 0.25 0.59
N PHE A 45 7.80 -0.11 0.70
CA PHE A 45 7.05 -0.67 -0.41
C PHE A 45 6.28 0.47 -1.10
N GLU A 46 6.39 0.55 -2.42
CA GLU A 46 5.69 1.55 -3.22
C GLU A 46 4.84 0.89 -4.29
N ILE A 47 3.70 1.50 -4.58
CA ILE A 47 2.93 1.24 -5.79
C ILE A 47 2.94 2.52 -6.63
N ARG A 48 3.44 2.42 -7.83
CA ARG A 48 3.48 3.52 -8.79
C ARG A 48 2.42 3.33 -9.85
N VAL A 49 1.81 4.45 -10.25
CA VAL A 49 0.84 4.52 -11.35
C VAL A 49 1.34 5.56 -12.33
N ASP A 50 1.50 5.15 -13.59
CA ASP A 50 2.01 6.01 -14.66
C ASP A 50 3.35 6.69 -14.27
N GLY A 51 4.21 5.93 -13.55
CA GLY A 51 5.53 6.38 -13.07
C GLY A 51 5.51 7.19 -11.75
N ALA A 52 4.36 7.67 -11.30
CA ALA A 52 4.23 8.43 -10.06
C ALA A 52 3.91 7.53 -8.85
N THR A 53 4.58 7.73 -7.71
CA THR A 53 4.26 7.03 -6.47
C THR A 53 2.88 7.45 -5.97
N ARG A 54 1.93 6.50 -5.95
CA ARG A 54 0.56 6.68 -5.47
C ARG A 54 0.32 6.10 -4.09
N PHE A 55 1.14 5.12 -3.71
CA PHE A 55 1.14 4.51 -2.39
C PHE A 55 2.56 4.25 -1.97
N ALA A 56 2.89 4.53 -0.72
CA ALA A 56 4.15 4.15 -0.12
C ALA A 56 3.94 3.83 1.36
N THR A 57 4.61 2.79 1.84
CA THR A 57 4.65 2.51 3.27
C THR A 57 5.62 3.46 3.94
N ASN A 58 5.19 4.14 5.01
CA ASN A 58 6.03 5.02 5.85
C ASN A 58 6.76 6.22 5.19
N PRO A 59 6.31 6.86 4.10
CA PRO A 59 7.04 7.99 3.53
C PRO A 59 7.11 9.18 4.50
N ARG A 60 6.02 9.42 5.23
CA ARG A 60 5.89 10.53 6.18
C ARG A 60 6.70 10.27 7.45
N PHE A 61 6.66 9.06 7.96
CA PHE A 61 7.45 8.63 9.11
C PHE A 61 8.96 8.81 8.86
N TYR A 62 9.42 8.46 7.66
CA TYR A 62 10.82 8.64 7.29
C TYR A 62 11.23 10.12 7.22
N ALA A 63 10.47 10.94 6.53
CA ALA A 63 10.79 12.35 6.33
C ALA A 63 10.78 13.15 7.65
N GLU A 64 9.84 12.87 8.55
CA GLU A 64 9.69 13.61 9.79
C GLU A 64 10.61 13.12 10.91
N PHE A 65 10.92 11.82 10.94
CA PHE A 65 11.72 11.21 12.00
C PHE A 65 13.23 11.22 11.75
N TYR A 66 13.66 10.95 10.52
CA TYR A 66 15.07 10.77 10.21
C TYR A 66 15.76 12.05 9.73
N GLY A 67 15.03 13.11 9.46
CA GLY A 67 15.55 14.43 9.12
C GLY A 67 15.88 15.33 10.33
N LYS A 68 15.54 14.92 11.57
CA LYS A 68 15.71 15.77 12.78
C LYS A 68 16.78 15.22 13.73
N PRO A 69 17.45 16.11 14.54
CA PRO A 69 18.36 15.68 15.61
C PRO A 69 17.60 14.82 16.62
N TRP A 70 18.21 13.72 17.03
CA TRP A 70 17.63 12.76 17.96
C TRP A 70 17.59 13.30 19.40
N ASN A 71 16.37 13.53 19.94
CA ASN A 71 16.12 13.69 21.36
C ASN A 71 15.13 12.59 21.80
N GLU A 72 15.62 11.62 22.60
CA GLU A 72 14.92 10.33 22.85
C GLU A 72 13.51 10.48 23.43
N ARG A 73 13.23 11.49 24.22
CA ARG A 73 11.95 11.62 24.94
C ARG A 73 10.88 12.29 24.08
N GLU A 74 11.23 13.35 23.41
CA GLU A 74 10.32 14.06 22.48
C GLU A 74 10.00 13.22 21.25
N ASN A 75 10.97 12.45 20.78
CA ASN A 75 10.80 11.59 19.62
C ASN A 75 9.85 10.41 19.87
N ARG A 76 9.84 9.79 21.07
CA ARG A 76 8.90 8.68 21.35
C ARG A 76 7.44 9.11 21.36
N GLU A 77 7.14 10.28 21.89
CA GLU A 77 5.77 10.79 21.90
C GLU A 77 5.33 11.24 20.51
N ALA A 78 6.19 11.94 19.77
CA ALA A 78 5.96 12.31 18.39
C ALA A 78 5.84 11.06 17.49
N GLU A 79 6.69 10.05 17.72
CA GLU A 79 6.58 8.75 17.05
C GLU A 79 5.23 8.09 17.27
N ARG A 80 4.77 8.05 18.51
CA ARG A 80 3.48 7.46 18.84
C ARG A 80 2.33 8.21 18.18
N LYS A 81 2.32 9.54 18.23
CA LYS A 81 1.30 10.37 17.59
C LYS A 81 1.25 10.17 16.08
N LEU A 82 2.42 10.20 15.43
CA LEU A 82 2.52 9.96 13.99
C LEU A 82 2.09 8.54 13.60
N ARG A 83 2.46 7.55 14.41
CA ARG A 83 2.04 6.17 14.24
C ARG A 83 0.52 6.03 14.33
N ASP A 84 -0.09 6.63 15.37
CA ASP A 84 -1.54 6.60 15.58
C ASP A 84 -2.29 7.31 14.43
N GLU A 85 -1.71 8.41 13.90
CA GLU A 85 -2.23 9.12 12.74
C GLU A 85 -2.16 8.24 11.47
N ILE A 86 -1.02 7.60 11.21
CA ILE A 86 -0.85 6.68 10.07
C ILE A 86 -1.81 5.49 10.18
N ILE A 87 -1.98 4.90 11.38
CA ILE A 87 -2.95 3.81 11.58
C ILE A 87 -4.37 4.30 11.28
N ARG A 88 -4.71 5.50 11.71
CA ARG A 88 -6.04 6.07 11.46
C ARG A 88 -6.28 6.31 9.97
N GLU A 89 -5.29 6.82 9.25
CA GLU A 89 -5.38 7.11 7.83
C GLU A 89 -5.34 5.85 6.96
N THR A 90 -4.42 4.93 7.24
CA THR A 90 -4.13 3.77 6.38
C THR A 90 -4.68 2.45 6.89
N GLY A 91 -5.00 2.36 8.20
CA GLY A 91 -5.44 1.14 8.87
C GLY A 91 -4.31 0.20 9.29
N PHE A 92 -3.06 0.54 9.03
CA PHE A 92 -1.91 -0.26 9.45
C PHE A 92 -0.66 0.61 9.63
N VAL A 93 0.27 0.14 10.46
CA VAL A 93 1.63 0.66 10.54
C VAL A 93 2.59 -0.41 10.12
N VAL A 94 3.53 -0.02 9.29
CA VAL A 94 4.73 -0.81 9.06
C VAL A 94 5.74 -0.43 10.11
N ALA A 95 6.00 -1.31 11.06
CA ALA A 95 6.97 -1.06 12.12
C ALA A 95 8.38 -0.98 11.54
N GLY A 96 8.96 0.22 11.62
CA GLY A 96 10.26 0.52 11.01
C GLY A 96 11.46 0.20 11.88
N SER A 97 11.63 -0.99 12.47
CA SER A 97 12.85 -1.24 13.23
C SER A 97 13.47 -2.63 13.15
N SER A 98 12.81 -3.58 12.59
CA SER A 98 13.38 -4.92 12.42
C SER A 98 13.06 -5.45 11.03
N GLY A 99 14.03 -5.53 10.23
CA GLY A 99 14.23 -6.02 8.87
C GLY A 99 13.23 -6.92 8.14
N ASP A 100 12.17 -7.39 8.77
CA ASP A 100 11.02 -8.03 8.14
C ASP A 100 9.82 -7.13 8.31
N THR A 101 9.56 -6.38 7.29
CA THR A 101 8.45 -5.46 7.29
C THR A 101 7.15 -6.25 7.20
N ASP A 102 6.20 -5.90 8.04
CA ASP A 102 4.84 -6.44 7.99
C ASP A 102 4.24 -6.40 6.58
N VAL A 103 4.67 -5.45 5.75
CA VAL A 103 4.24 -5.34 4.35
C VAL A 103 4.60 -6.56 3.53
N MET A 104 5.83 -7.09 3.64
CA MET A 104 6.22 -8.29 2.90
C MET A 104 5.46 -9.53 3.39
N ARG A 105 5.12 -9.57 4.69
CA ARG A 105 4.23 -10.59 5.24
C ARG A 105 2.82 -10.47 4.64
N PHE A 106 2.26 -9.27 4.57
CA PHE A 106 0.95 -9.04 3.95
C PHE A 106 0.93 -9.34 2.46
N VAL A 107 2.02 -9.03 1.74
CA VAL A 107 2.18 -9.42 0.33
C VAL A 107 2.22 -10.95 0.20
N HIS A 108 2.96 -11.63 1.09
CA HIS A 108 3.02 -13.10 1.10
C HIS A 108 1.65 -13.71 1.39
N GLU A 109 0.97 -13.23 2.42
CA GLU A 109 -0.38 -13.65 2.79
C GLU A 109 -1.35 -13.50 1.61
N TYR A 110 -1.37 -12.32 0.97
CA TYR A 110 -2.18 -12.06 -0.21
C TYR A 110 -1.86 -13.01 -1.37
N LEU A 111 -0.58 -13.26 -1.64
CA LEU A 111 -0.17 -14.08 -2.76
C LEU A 111 -0.40 -15.58 -2.56
N ASN A 112 -0.27 -16.09 -1.33
CA ASN A 112 -0.15 -17.54 -1.09
C ASN A 112 -1.24 -18.11 -0.18
N GLU A 113 -1.87 -17.30 0.66
CA GLU A 113 -2.76 -17.79 1.71
C GLU A 113 -4.22 -17.40 1.47
N LEU A 114 -4.46 -16.28 0.78
CA LEU A 114 -5.80 -15.74 0.62
C LEU A 114 -6.41 -16.06 -0.76
N THR A 115 -7.68 -16.45 -0.72
CA THR A 115 -8.54 -16.35 -1.91
C THR A 115 -8.82 -14.88 -2.22
N LEU A 116 -9.30 -14.58 -3.44
CA LEU A 116 -9.72 -13.22 -3.76
C LEU A 116 -10.82 -12.71 -2.82
N ASP A 117 -11.77 -13.58 -2.47
CA ASP A 117 -12.87 -13.23 -1.55
C ASP A 117 -12.37 -12.94 -0.15
N GLY A 118 -11.41 -13.71 0.34
CA GLY A 118 -10.75 -13.46 1.61
C GLY A 118 -9.99 -12.14 1.60
N ALA A 119 -9.27 -11.86 0.52
CA ALA A 119 -8.52 -10.61 0.37
C ALA A 119 -9.43 -9.38 0.31
N LEU A 120 -10.57 -9.45 -0.40
CA LEU A 120 -11.55 -8.36 -0.49
C LEU A 120 -12.26 -8.07 0.85
N LYS A 121 -12.38 -9.07 1.71
CA LYS A 121 -13.00 -8.96 3.04
C LYS A 121 -11.99 -8.75 4.16
N SER A 122 -10.70 -8.70 3.86
CA SER A 122 -9.64 -8.51 4.85
C SER A 122 -9.83 -7.20 5.62
N GLU A 123 -9.66 -7.24 6.94
CA GLU A 123 -9.57 -6.03 7.76
C GLU A 123 -8.35 -5.19 7.40
N ASN A 124 -7.32 -5.84 6.87
CA ASN A 124 -6.13 -5.17 6.39
C ASN A 124 -6.39 -4.47 5.05
N ARG A 125 -6.48 -3.15 5.09
CA ARG A 125 -6.77 -2.31 3.93
C ARG A 125 -5.71 -2.40 2.83
N PHE A 126 -4.47 -2.69 3.17
CA PHE A 126 -3.41 -2.91 2.16
C PHE A 126 -3.67 -4.21 1.37
N ILE A 127 -4.11 -5.27 2.02
CA ILE A 127 -4.52 -6.52 1.34
C ILE A 127 -5.72 -6.24 0.43
N ARG A 128 -6.71 -5.45 0.89
CA ARG A 128 -7.84 -5.04 0.03
C ARG A 128 -7.42 -4.22 -1.17
N LEU A 129 -6.43 -3.32 -1.00
CA LEU A 129 -5.85 -2.57 -2.12
C LEU A 129 -5.30 -3.50 -3.19
N LEU A 130 -4.49 -4.50 -2.79
CA LEU A 130 -3.96 -5.49 -3.73
C LEU A 130 -5.07 -6.28 -4.43
N ALA A 131 -6.14 -6.62 -3.69
CA ALA A 131 -7.30 -7.32 -4.24
C ALA A 131 -8.09 -6.47 -5.25
N PHE A 132 -8.17 -5.14 -5.09
CA PHE A 132 -8.80 -4.25 -6.07
C PHE A 132 -8.04 -4.22 -7.39
N LEU A 133 -6.73 -4.41 -7.36
CA LEU A 133 -5.90 -4.44 -8.56
C LEU A 133 -5.83 -5.83 -9.22
N ASP A 134 -6.35 -6.87 -8.56
CA ASP A 134 -6.24 -8.26 -8.99
C ASP A 134 -7.04 -8.56 -10.26
N ARG A 135 -6.41 -9.26 -11.22
CA ARG A 135 -7.04 -9.70 -12.47
C ARG A 135 -8.25 -10.62 -12.27
N ARG A 136 -8.30 -11.33 -11.13
CA ARG A 136 -9.41 -12.23 -10.79
C ARG A 136 -10.68 -11.46 -10.38
N LEU A 137 -10.55 -10.16 -10.08
CA LEU A 137 -11.70 -9.28 -9.85
C LEU A 137 -12.34 -8.90 -11.20
N GLY A 138 -13.35 -9.67 -11.60
CA GLY A 138 -14.07 -9.43 -12.84
C GLY A 138 -14.97 -8.19 -12.79
N LYS A 139 -15.32 -7.65 -13.96
CA LYS A 139 -16.10 -6.41 -14.12
C LYS A 139 -17.43 -6.40 -13.34
N ARG A 140 -18.15 -7.53 -13.28
CA ARG A 140 -19.42 -7.62 -12.53
C ARG A 140 -19.22 -7.33 -11.05
N ARG A 141 -18.21 -7.98 -10.43
CA ARG A 141 -17.89 -7.77 -9.01
C ARG A 141 -17.33 -6.37 -8.74
N LEU A 142 -16.54 -5.87 -9.68
CA LEU A 142 -16.01 -4.51 -9.60
C LEU A 142 -17.15 -3.48 -9.55
N LYS A 143 -18.20 -3.64 -10.36
CA LYS A 143 -19.40 -2.78 -10.29
C LYS A 143 -20.09 -2.86 -8.92
N THR A 144 -20.30 -4.07 -8.38
CA THR A 144 -20.89 -4.23 -7.04
C THR A 144 -20.06 -3.56 -5.95
N LEU A 145 -18.73 -3.63 -6.03
CA LEU A 145 -17.85 -2.95 -5.07
C LEU A 145 -17.92 -1.42 -5.20
N LEU A 146 -18.12 -0.90 -6.41
CA LEU A 146 -18.30 0.53 -6.62
C LEU A 146 -19.56 1.10 -5.97
N ASP A 147 -20.64 0.30 -5.92
CA ASP A 147 -21.88 0.71 -5.26
C ASP A 147 -21.68 0.91 -3.73
N GLY A 148 -20.79 0.12 -3.10
CA GLY A 148 -20.42 0.23 -1.69
C GLY A 148 -19.17 1.06 -1.41
N VAL A 149 -18.58 1.68 -2.41
CA VAL A 149 -17.24 2.32 -2.30
C VAL A 149 -17.21 3.51 -1.32
N GLY A 150 -18.36 4.09 -1.02
CA GLY A 150 -18.48 5.21 -0.06
C GLY A 150 -18.05 4.87 1.37
N GLU A 151 -18.10 3.60 1.76
CA GLU A 151 -17.68 3.11 3.07
C GLU A 151 -16.17 2.99 3.23
N GLU A 152 -15.44 2.96 2.12
CA GLU A 152 -13.98 2.86 2.13
C GLU A 152 -13.32 4.22 2.34
N PRO A 153 -12.15 4.27 3.05
CA PRO A 153 -11.36 5.50 3.14
C PRO A 153 -11.01 6.04 1.76
N GLU A 154 -10.93 7.36 1.64
CA GLU A 154 -10.70 8.05 0.37
C GLU A 154 -9.49 7.52 -0.41
N TRP A 155 -8.37 7.29 0.28
CA TRP A 155 -7.16 6.77 -0.34
C TRP A 155 -7.35 5.36 -0.93
N LEU A 156 -8.11 4.48 -0.26
CA LEU A 156 -8.38 3.12 -0.73
C LEU A 156 -9.42 3.14 -1.86
N ARG A 157 -10.44 3.99 -1.72
CA ARG A 157 -11.45 4.24 -2.74
C ARG A 157 -10.84 4.65 -4.08
N GLY A 158 -9.81 5.52 -4.04
CA GLY A 158 -9.07 5.95 -5.24
C GLY A 158 -8.49 4.78 -6.07
N TRP A 159 -8.11 3.68 -5.44
CA TRP A 159 -7.60 2.49 -6.14
C TRP A 159 -8.71 1.70 -6.84
N LEU A 160 -9.88 1.59 -6.22
CA LEU A 160 -11.03 0.94 -6.83
C LEU A 160 -11.51 1.76 -8.04
N LEU A 161 -11.53 3.09 -7.93
CA LEU A 161 -11.87 4.00 -9.02
C LEU A 161 -10.88 3.94 -10.18
N LEU A 162 -9.57 3.91 -9.90
CA LEU A 162 -8.52 3.71 -10.90
C LEU A 162 -8.75 2.41 -11.69
N ARG A 163 -9.09 1.34 -10.98
CA ARG A 163 -9.40 0.06 -11.62
C ARG A 163 -10.64 0.14 -12.49
N ALA A 164 -11.71 0.77 -12.01
CA ALA A 164 -12.96 0.92 -12.74
C ALA A 164 -12.75 1.74 -14.03
N GLU A 165 -12.04 2.85 -13.94
CA GLU A 165 -11.65 3.68 -15.09
C GLU A 165 -10.89 2.85 -16.14
N ALA A 166 -9.86 2.10 -15.70
CA ALA A 166 -9.05 1.26 -16.58
C ALA A 166 -9.87 0.14 -17.27
N GLU A 167 -10.98 -0.29 -16.67
CA GLU A 167 -11.93 -1.26 -17.26
C GLU A 167 -13.03 -0.62 -18.10
N GLY A 168 -13.06 0.72 -18.21
CA GLY A 168 -14.11 1.46 -18.89
C GLY A 168 -15.48 1.40 -18.19
N ILE A 169 -15.48 1.25 -16.86
CA ILE A 169 -16.68 1.23 -16.03
C ILE A 169 -16.95 2.66 -15.54
N GLN A 170 -18.03 3.26 -16.02
CA GLN A 170 -18.52 4.56 -15.55
C GLN A 170 -19.43 4.40 -14.33
N ARG A 171 -19.38 5.37 -13.41
CA ARG A 171 -20.37 5.47 -12.34
C ARG A 171 -21.74 5.84 -12.91
N ALA A 172 -22.78 5.23 -12.35
CA ALA A 172 -24.17 5.54 -12.74
C ALA A 172 -24.56 7.03 -12.51
N GLU A 173 -23.86 7.75 -11.65
CA GLU A 173 -24.12 9.16 -11.34
C GLU A 173 -23.65 10.15 -12.42
N GLU A 174 -22.71 9.78 -13.29
CA GLU A 174 -22.24 10.65 -14.37
C GLU A 174 -23.02 10.49 -15.69
N ALA A 175 -23.86 9.47 -15.78
CA ALA A 175 -24.66 9.20 -16.97
C ALA A 175 -25.99 9.99 -17.03
N GLY A 176 -26.26 10.87 -16.07
CA GLY A 176 -27.51 11.64 -15.92
C GLY A 176 -27.38 13.16 -16.06
N LYS A 177 -26.29 13.65 -16.69
CA LYS A 177 -26.17 15.10 -17.02
C LYS A 177 -26.03 15.32 -18.51
#